data_f84b6589237e75173132095a6a403331
#
_entry.id   f84b6589237e75173132095a6a403331
#
_cell.length_a   1.000
_cell.length_b   1.000
_cell.length_c   1.000
_cell.angle_alpha   90.00
_cell.angle_beta   90.00
_cell.angle_gamma   90.00
#
_symmetry.space_group_name_H-M   'P 1'
#
loop_
_entity.id
_entity.type
_entity.pdbx_description
1 polymer ?
#
loop_
_entity_poly.entity_id
_entity_poly.type
_entity_poly.pdbx_seq_one_letter_code
_entity_poly.pdbx_strand_id
1 'polypeptide(L)'
;MQHNKIEQGSPVGQNRLPHDPWEEAYLCFETPEQEIRKFIGRLRFMEAIEWPRDAKIVELFCGRGSGLRALHQLGFTEVEGLDLSPSLAAQYAGPGKIRIGDCRRLPFGNATKDILIVQGGLHHLPALPEDLDQALADAGRVLKDDGLLLLVEPWPTPFLSLVHALCRSRVIRALSPKINALAKMIYYERRTYQQWLSQPKLILDSLHKVFRFERCHFKWGKIYFAGRKRT
;
A
#
# COMPACT_ATOMS: atom_id res chain seq x y z
N MET A 1 53.54 17.75 -31.80
CA MET A 1 52.37 18.40 -31.20
C MET A 1 51.12 17.71 -31.71
N GLN A 2 50.60 16.73 -30.97
CA GLN A 2 49.37 16.01 -31.34
C GLN A 2 48.24 16.53 -30.43
N HIS A 3 47.20 17.11 -31.06
CA HIS A 3 46.00 17.56 -30.40
C HIS A 3 45.07 16.36 -30.14
N ASN A 4 44.88 16.00 -28.88
CA ASN A 4 43.87 15.07 -28.43
C ASN A 4 42.50 15.78 -28.53
N LYS A 5 41.64 15.32 -29.43
CA LYS A 5 40.20 15.65 -29.43
C LYS A 5 39.50 14.82 -28.34
N ILE A 6 38.94 15.50 -27.36
CA ILE A 6 38.03 14.92 -26.41
C ILE A 6 36.67 14.76 -27.10
N GLU A 7 36.28 13.51 -27.38
CA GLU A 7 34.91 13.21 -27.82
C GLU A 7 33.97 13.37 -26.61
N GLN A 8 33.06 14.33 -26.72
CA GLN A 8 31.94 14.49 -25.81
C GLN A 8 30.95 13.35 -26.07
N GLY A 9 30.86 12.39 -25.13
CA GLY A 9 29.86 11.33 -25.13
C GLY A 9 28.45 11.93 -25.08
N SER A 10 27.61 11.54 -26.02
CA SER A 10 26.17 11.83 -26.02
C SER A 10 25.50 11.37 -24.74
N PRO A 11 24.47 12.09 -24.23
CA PRO A 11 23.76 11.67 -23.02
C PRO A 11 23.07 10.32 -23.27
N VAL A 12 23.42 9.34 -22.46
CA VAL A 12 22.81 8.00 -22.42
C VAL A 12 21.31 8.18 -22.26
N GLY A 13 20.56 7.70 -23.25
CA GLY A 13 19.11 7.73 -23.27
C GLY A 13 18.56 7.15 -21.97
N GLN A 14 17.70 7.90 -21.32
CA GLN A 14 16.90 7.44 -20.19
C GLN A 14 16.07 6.24 -20.67
N ASN A 15 16.50 5.04 -20.30
CA ASN A 15 15.74 3.81 -20.49
C ASN A 15 14.50 3.91 -19.59
N ARG A 16 13.41 4.51 -20.08
CA ARG A 16 12.11 4.50 -19.40
C ARG A 16 11.69 3.04 -19.35
N LEU A 17 11.63 2.50 -18.14
CA LEU A 17 10.98 1.21 -17.90
C LEU A 17 9.58 1.28 -18.54
N PRO A 18 9.11 0.21 -19.20
CA PRO A 18 7.77 0.21 -19.78
C PRO A 18 6.77 0.54 -18.67
N HIS A 19 5.94 1.58 -18.89
CA HIS A 19 4.92 2.00 -17.93
C HIS A 19 3.95 0.85 -17.71
N ASP A 20 3.80 0.42 -16.45
CA ASP A 20 2.75 -0.50 -16.06
C ASP A 20 1.40 0.23 -16.23
N PRO A 21 0.46 -0.29 -17.05
CA PRO A 21 -0.84 0.34 -17.26
C PRO A 21 -1.67 0.49 -15.97
N TRP A 22 -1.42 -0.34 -14.96
CA TRP A 22 -2.02 -0.19 -13.65
C TRP A 22 -1.47 1.04 -12.92
N GLU A 23 -0.15 1.24 -12.94
CA GLU A 23 0.50 2.42 -12.34
C GLU A 23 0.02 3.73 -12.98
N GLU A 24 -0.15 3.75 -14.31
CA GLU A 24 -0.72 4.91 -15.00
C GLU A 24 -2.14 5.22 -14.52
N ALA A 25 -2.98 4.19 -14.37
CA ALA A 25 -4.34 4.36 -13.86
C ALA A 25 -4.33 4.81 -12.40
N TYR A 26 -3.45 4.26 -11.56
CA TYR A 26 -3.25 4.66 -10.17
C TYR A 26 -2.88 6.14 -10.05
N LEU A 27 -1.92 6.63 -10.84
CA LEU A 27 -1.50 8.03 -10.83
C LEU A 27 -2.61 9.00 -11.28
N CYS A 28 -3.55 8.53 -12.13
CA CYS A 28 -4.73 9.30 -12.54
C CYS A 28 -5.89 9.23 -11.55
N PHE A 29 -5.88 8.28 -10.60
CA PHE A 29 -7.01 8.05 -9.70
C PHE A 29 -7.10 9.13 -8.61
N GLU A 30 -5.97 9.50 -8.01
CA GLU A 30 -5.89 10.53 -6.96
C GLU A 30 -4.59 11.33 -7.06
N THR A 31 -4.68 12.62 -6.66
CA THR A 31 -3.47 13.42 -6.47
C THR A 31 -2.77 13.02 -5.17
N PRO A 32 -1.45 13.29 -5.03
CA PRO A 32 -0.74 13.04 -3.76
C PRO A 32 -1.43 13.69 -2.55
N GLU A 33 -1.96 14.89 -2.69
CA GLU A 33 -2.65 15.62 -1.60
C GLU A 33 -3.97 14.93 -1.22
N GLN A 34 -4.68 14.34 -2.19
CA GLN A 34 -5.90 13.57 -1.92
C GLN A 34 -5.58 12.29 -1.18
N GLU A 35 -4.52 11.59 -1.57
CA GLU A 35 -4.04 10.38 -0.89
C GLU A 35 -3.61 10.69 0.55
N ILE A 36 -2.80 11.74 0.76
CA ILE A 36 -2.35 12.18 2.09
C ILE A 36 -3.55 12.48 2.99
N ARG A 37 -4.53 13.28 2.51
CA ARG A 37 -5.74 13.59 3.30
C ARG A 37 -6.53 12.34 3.67
N LYS A 38 -6.69 11.40 2.74
CA LYS A 38 -7.37 10.13 3.01
C LYS A 38 -6.62 9.26 4.00
N PHE A 39 -5.31 9.21 3.86
CA PHE A 39 -4.45 8.45 4.76
C PHE A 39 -4.57 8.98 6.19
N ILE A 40 -4.43 10.31 6.39
CA ILE A 40 -4.62 10.96 7.70
C ILE A 40 -6.03 10.69 8.25
N GLY A 41 -7.07 10.79 7.41
CA GLY A 41 -8.44 10.49 7.81
C GLY A 41 -8.63 9.05 8.31
N ARG A 42 -7.97 8.07 7.67
CA ARG A 42 -7.98 6.66 8.09
C ARG A 42 -7.22 6.45 9.39
N LEU A 43 -6.06 7.07 9.54
CA LEU A 43 -5.29 7.02 10.78
C LEU A 43 -6.09 7.59 11.96
N ARG A 44 -6.76 8.73 11.76
CA ARG A 44 -7.64 9.31 12.78
C ARG A 44 -8.81 8.37 13.13
N PHE A 45 -9.46 7.79 12.14
CA PHE A 45 -10.56 6.83 12.33
C PHE A 45 -10.10 5.59 13.11
N MET A 46 -8.84 5.17 12.94
CA MET A 46 -8.23 4.04 13.64
C MET A 46 -7.53 4.44 14.95
N GLU A 47 -7.68 5.69 15.40
CA GLU A 47 -7.04 6.26 16.61
C GLU A 47 -5.51 6.18 16.62
N ALA A 48 -4.93 6.11 15.42
CA ALA A 48 -3.48 5.99 15.23
C ALA A 48 -2.71 7.30 15.55
N ILE A 49 -3.38 8.41 15.72
CA ILE A 49 -2.76 9.70 16.05
C ILE A 49 -2.19 9.76 17.47
N GLU A 50 -2.58 8.83 18.34
CA GLU A 50 -2.13 8.75 19.73
C GLU A 50 -0.83 7.96 19.90
N TRP A 51 -0.31 7.35 18.83
CA TRP A 51 0.93 6.60 18.87
C TRP A 51 2.13 7.49 19.25
N PRO A 52 3.17 6.93 19.93
CA PRO A 52 4.42 7.64 20.18
C PRO A 52 5.04 8.17 18.89
N ARG A 53 5.54 9.42 18.89
CA ARG A 53 6.07 10.06 17.69
C ARG A 53 7.39 9.47 17.19
N ASP A 54 8.10 8.77 18.05
CA ASP A 54 9.32 8.00 17.81
C ASP A 54 9.06 6.52 17.52
N ALA A 55 7.78 6.10 17.38
CA ALA A 55 7.44 4.76 16.98
C ALA A 55 8.05 4.42 15.61
N LYS A 56 8.69 3.25 15.50
CA LYS A 56 9.30 2.76 14.26
C LYS A 56 8.22 2.17 13.36
N ILE A 57 7.79 2.97 12.39
CA ILE A 57 6.67 2.66 11.49
C ILE A 57 7.17 2.25 10.11
N VAL A 58 6.59 1.19 9.53
CA VAL A 58 6.78 0.84 8.13
C VAL A 58 5.43 0.80 7.42
N GLU A 59 5.32 1.53 6.32
CA GLU A 59 4.22 1.38 5.37
C GLU A 59 4.62 0.38 4.28
N LEU A 60 3.86 -0.71 4.18
CA LEU A 60 3.99 -1.68 3.10
C LEU A 60 3.08 -1.27 1.95
N PHE A 61 3.50 -1.52 0.71
CA PHE A 61 2.82 -1.06 -0.51
C PHE A 61 2.67 0.47 -0.53
N CYS A 62 3.75 1.16 -0.17
CA CYS A 62 3.73 2.62 0.04
C CYS A 62 3.64 3.43 -1.27
N GLY A 63 3.77 2.79 -2.44
CA GLY A 63 3.72 3.43 -3.75
C GLY A 63 4.65 4.64 -3.85
N ARG A 64 4.09 5.80 -4.20
CA ARG A 64 4.83 7.08 -4.27
C ARG A 64 5.04 7.78 -2.91
N GLY A 65 4.82 7.08 -1.79
CA GLY A 65 5.11 7.56 -0.44
C GLY A 65 4.15 8.60 0.11
N SER A 66 2.90 8.65 -0.37
CA SER A 66 1.90 9.59 0.17
C SER A 66 1.57 9.32 1.63
N GLY A 67 1.58 8.04 2.06
CA GLY A 67 1.37 7.67 3.44
C GLY A 67 2.55 8.06 4.34
N LEU A 68 3.80 7.93 3.85
CA LEU A 68 4.97 8.41 4.58
C LEU A 68 4.88 9.92 4.84
N ARG A 69 4.50 10.70 3.80
CA ARG A 69 4.28 12.15 3.95
C ARG A 69 3.19 12.46 4.97
N ALA A 70 2.10 11.70 4.96
CA ALA A 70 1.02 11.85 5.93
C ALA A 70 1.49 11.60 7.36
N LEU A 71 2.30 10.55 7.59
CA LEU A 71 2.87 10.23 8.89
C LEU A 71 3.83 11.34 9.38
N HIS A 72 4.70 11.85 8.51
CA HIS A 72 5.57 12.98 8.85
C HIS A 72 4.79 14.27 9.16
N GLN A 73 3.70 14.56 8.42
CA GLN A 73 2.81 15.69 8.76
C GLN A 73 2.12 15.54 10.12
N LEU A 74 1.94 14.31 10.58
CA LEU A 74 1.45 14.02 11.94
C LEU A 74 2.55 14.02 13.01
N GLY A 75 3.81 14.27 12.62
CA GLY A 75 4.95 14.39 13.52
C GLY A 75 5.69 13.09 13.83
N PHE A 76 5.41 11.99 13.11
CA PHE A 76 6.19 10.75 13.24
C PHE A 76 7.56 10.90 12.57
N THR A 77 8.63 10.49 13.24
CA THR A 77 10.02 10.70 12.80
C THR A 77 10.67 9.44 12.22
N GLU A 78 10.33 8.26 12.76
CA GLU A 78 10.94 6.97 12.40
C GLU A 78 10.05 6.20 11.41
N VAL A 79 9.91 6.74 10.18
CA VAL A 79 9.02 6.21 9.15
C VAL A 79 9.81 5.69 7.95
N GLU A 80 9.57 4.44 7.56
CA GLU A 80 10.10 3.83 6.35
C GLU A 80 8.96 3.30 5.47
N GLY A 81 9.21 3.15 4.18
CA GLY A 81 8.29 2.52 3.22
C GLY A 81 8.90 1.29 2.57
N LEU A 82 8.04 0.38 2.11
CA LEU A 82 8.40 -0.74 1.25
C LEU A 82 7.40 -0.83 0.10
N ASP A 83 7.92 -0.94 -1.12
CA ASP A 83 7.13 -1.16 -2.33
C ASP A 83 7.86 -2.03 -3.33
N LEU A 84 7.14 -2.73 -4.22
CA LEU A 84 7.73 -3.50 -5.31
C LEU A 84 8.10 -2.63 -6.51
N SER A 85 7.44 -1.47 -6.68
CA SER A 85 7.60 -0.60 -7.85
C SER A 85 8.73 0.41 -7.67
N PRO A 86 9.87 0.27 -8.40
CA PRO A 86 10.92 1.28 -8.40
C PRO A 86 10.45 2.62 -9.00
N SER A 87 9.52 2.58 -9.98
CA SER A 87 9.00 3.77 -10.66
C SER A 87 8.14 4.63 -9.74
N LEU A 88 7.31 4.01 -8.90
CA LEU A 88 6.53 4.71 -7.88
C LEU A 88 7.43 5.24 -6.76
N ALA A 89 8.30 4.39 -6.22
CA ALA A 89 9.22 4.77 -5.15
C ALA A 89 10.14 5.93 -5.53
N ALA A 90 10.57 6.01 -6.80
CA ALA A 90 11.41 7.11 -7.31
C ALA A 90 10.71 8.47 -7.31
N GLN A 91 9.37 8.53 -7.18
CA GLN A 91 8.61 9.77 -7.08
C GLN A 91 8.62 10.36 -5.65
N TYR A 92 9.14 9.61 -4.68
CA TYR A 92 9.22 10.06 -3.30
C TYR A 92 10.45 10.94 -3.06
N ALA A 93 10.21 12.17 -2.62
CA ALA A 93 11.25 13.14 -2.27
C ALA A 93 11.00 13.72 -0.85
N GLY A 94 10.43 12.91 0.05
CA GLY A 94 10.16 13.28 1.44
C GLY A 94 11.22 12.77 2.42
N PRO A 95 11.07 13.08 3.69
CA PRO A 95 11.92 12.51 4.75
C PRO A 95 11.62 11.01 4.93
N GLY A 96 12.63 10.25 5.38
CA GLY A 96 12.55 8.80 5.50
C GLY A 96 13.04 8.09 4.24
N LYS A 97 12.86 6.78 4.18
CA LYS A 97 13.39 5.92 3.12
C LYS A 97 12.34 4.95 2.60
N ILE A 98 12.21 4.84 1.27
CA ILE A 98 11.49 3.74 0.63
C ILE A 98 12.50 2.67 0.20
N ARG A 99 12.23 1.42 0.58
CA ARG A 99 12.97 0.23 0.13
C ARG A 99 12.18 -0.45 -0.97
N ILE A 100 12.88 -0.94 -1.99
CA ILE A 100 12.28 -1.82 -2.99
C ILE A 100 12.35 -3.24 -2.44
N GLY A 101 11.20 -3.91 -2.36
CA GLY A 101 11.13 -5.26 -1.79
C GLY A 101 9.73 -5.85 -1.75
N ASP A 102 9.69 -7.14 -1.47
CA ASP A 102 8.47 -7.94 -1.39
C ASP A 102 7.99 -8.03 0.07
N CYS A 103 6.69 -7.80 0.28
CA CYS A 103 6.07 -7.89 1.61
C CYS A 103 6.11 -9.30 2.21
N ARG A 104 6.32 -10.33 1.39
CA ARG A 104 6.47 -11.73 1.83
C ARG A 104 7.86 -12.01 2.43
N ARG A 105 8.82 -11.09 2.24
CA ARG A 105 10.18 -11.18 2.79
C ARG A 105 10.70 -9.78 3.09
N LEU A 106 10.29 -9.25 4.23
CA LEU A 106 10.62 -7.90 4.66
C LEU A 106 12.11 -7.74 4.97
N PRO A 107 12.78 -6.69 4.43
CA PRO A 107 14.21 -6.46 4.64
C PRO A 107 14.48 -5.79 6.00
N PHE A 108 13.83 -6.25 7.06
CA PHE A 108 13.96 -5.76 8.42
C PHE A 108 14.30 -6.90 9.38
N GLY A 109 15.04 -6.58 10.44
CA GLY A 109 15.36 -7.54 11.49
C GLY A 109 14.13 -7.98 12.31
N ASN A 110 14.26 -9.10 13.02
CA ASN A 110 13.22 -9.59 13.90
C ASN A 110 12.95 -8.60 15.03
N ALA A 111 11.69 -8.39 15.38
CA ALA A 111 11.25 -7.55 16.51
C ALA A 111 11.87 -6.14 16.51
N THR A 112 11.96 -5.50 15.33
CA THR A 112 12.58 -4.17 15.18
C THR A 112 11.59 -3.05 14.95
N LYS A 113 10.34 -3.35 14.59
CA LYS A 113 9.32 -2.36 14.24
C LYS A 113 8.18 -2.37 15.24
N ASP A 114 7.65 -1.19 15.53
CA ASP A 114 6.53 -1.01 16.45
C ASP A 114 5.20 -1.16 15.70
N ILE A 115 5.14 -0.66 14.47
CA ILE A 115 3.91 -0.57 13.69
C ILE A 115 4.18 -0.90 12.23
N LEU A 116 3.34 -1.77 11.65
CA LEU A 116 3.22 -1.96 10.21
C LEU A 116 1.88 -1.42 9.73
N ILE A 117 1.89 -0.71 8.60
CA ILE A 117 0.68 -0.16 7.97
C ILE A 117 0.56 -0.70 6.56
N VAL A 118 -0.63 -1.20 6.19
CA VAL A 118 -1.00 -1.56 4.82
C VAL A 118 -2.27 -0.82 4.45
N GLN A 119 -2.24 -0.08 3.35
CA GLN A 119 -3.42 0.60 2.83
C GLN A 119 -3.65 0.31 1.35
N GLY A 120 -4.25 -0.84 1.05
CA GLY A 120 -4.56 -1.27 -0.30
C GLY A 120 -3.35 -1.92 -0.99
N GLY A 121 -2.96 -3.12 -0.56
CA GLY A 121 -1.80 -3.82 -1.09
C GLY A 121 -1.91 -5.33 -1.05
N LEU A 122 -2.41 -5.92 0.03
CA LEU A 122 -2.47 -7.38 0.16
C LEU A 122 -3.38 -8.05 -0.87
N HIS A 123 -4.37 -7.34 -1.39
CA HIS A 123 -5.23 -7.86 -2.47
C HIS A 123 -4.51 -8.03 -3.82
N HIS A 124 -3.28 -7.54 -3.96
CA HIS A 124 -2.43 -7.80 -5.13
C HIS A 124 -1.70 -9.16 -5.05
N LEU A 125 -1.67 -9.81 -3.89
CA LEU A 125 -0.99 -11.09 -3.72
C LEU A 125 -1.56 -12.15 -4.67
N PRO A 126 -0.70 -12.86 -5.42
CA PRO A 126 -1.15 -13.75 -6.50
C PRO A 126 -1.79 -15.05 -6.01
N ALA A 127 -1.44 -15.55 -4.81
CA ALA A 127 -1.97 -16.79 -4.27
C ALA A 127 -2.49 -16.60 -2.83
N LEU A 128 -3.72 -17.06 -2.60
CA LEU A 128 -4.33 -17.09 -1.27
C LEU A 128 -4.71 -18.54 -0.93
N PRO A 129 -4.39 -19.02 0.28
CA PRO A 129 -3.83 -18.27 1.43
C PRO A 129 -2.30 -18.13 1.44
N GLU A 130 -1.56 -18.83 0.60
CA GLU A 130 -0.11 -19.07 0.73
C GLU A 130 0.69 -17.76 0.83
N ASP A 131 0.54 -16.85 -0.12
CA ASP A 131 1.25 -15.56 -0.12
C ASP A 131 0.80 -14.66 1.02
N LEU A 132 -0.48 -14.70 1.39
CA LEU A 132 -1.02 -13.92 2.51
C LEU A 132 -0.44 -14.43 3.83
N ASP A 133 -0.48 -15.75 4.07
CA ASP A 133 0.05 -16.36 5.28
C ASP A 133 1.56 -16.06 5.41
N GLN A 134 2.32 -16.10 4.31
CA GLN A 134 3.74 -15.75 4.30
C GLN A 134 3.97 -14.27 4.64
N ALA A 135 3.21 -13.37 4.01
CA ALA A 135 3.34 -11.92 4.28
C ALA A 135 2.98 -11.58 5.73
N LEU A 136 1.91 -12.19 6.28
CA LEU A 136 1.50 -11.96 7.66
C LEU A 136 2.49 -12.59 8.67
N ALA A 137 3.03 -13.77 8.38
CA ALA A 137 4.06 -14.39 9.21
C ALA A 137 5.33 -13.52 9.26
N ASP A 138 5.76 -12.98 8.12
CA ASP A 138 6.95 -12.11 8.07
C ASP A 138 6.67 -10.73 8.70
N ALA A 139 5.45 -10.20 8.59
CA ALA A 139 5.00 -9.04 9.35
C ALA A 139 5.09 -9.29 10.87
N GLY A 140 4.60 -10.45 11.34
CA GLY A 140 4.73 -10.86 12.73
C GLY A 140 6.19 -11.00 13.20
N ARG A 141 7.07 -11.53 12.34
CA ARG A 141 8.51 -11.63 12.64
C ARG A 141 9.15 -10.27 12.87
N VAL A 142 8.83 -9.30 12.03
CA VAL A 142 9.44 -7.95 12.04
C VAL A 142 8.90 -7.10 13.18
N LEU A 143 7.62 -7.28 13.54
CA LEU A 143 7.00 -6.57 14.65
C LEU A 143 7.59 -7.00 15.99
N LYS A 144 7.83 -6.04 16.87
CA LYS A 144 8.12 -6.27 18.28
C LYS A 144 6.98 -7.04 18.95
N ASP A 145 7.22 -7.57 20.13
CA ASP A 145 6.16 -8.12 20.96
C ASP A 145 5.14 -7.01 21.24
N ASP A 146 3.85 -7.37 21.13
CA ASP A 146 2.73 -6.41 21.16
C ASP A 146 2.75 -5.33 20.06
N GLY A 147 3.60 -5.48 19.03
CA GLY A 147 3.62 -4.60 17.87
C GLY A 147 2.32 -4.66 17.05
N LEU A 148 1.97 -3.57 16.39
CA LEU A 148 0.67 -3.35 15.76
C LEU A 148 0.72 -3.51 14.24
N LEU A 149 -0.22 -4.28 13.68
CA LEU A 149 -0.56 -4.21 12.25
C LEU A 149 -1.84 -3.39 12.08
N LEU A 150 -1.77 -2.33 11.27
CA LEU A 150 -2.93 -1.58 10.78
C LEU A 150 -3.14 -1.91 9.31
N LEU A 151 -4.35 -2.36 8.97
CA LEU A 151 -4.71 -2.79 7.62
C LEU A 151 -5.98 -2.08 7.14
N VAL A 152 -5.94 -1.55 5.91
CA VAL A 152 -7.12 -1.03 5.21
C VAL A 152 -7.14 -1.61 3.80
N GLU A 153 -8.07 -2.52 3.53
CA GLU A 153 -8.16 -3.25 2.26
C GLU A 153 -9.58 -3.19 1.66
N PRO A 154 -9.76 -3.40 0.36
CA PRO A 154 -11.08 -3.59 -0.23
C PRO A 154 -11.83 -4.72 0.46
N TRP A 155 -13.13 -4.54 0.67
CA TRP A 155 -13.96 -5.54 1.33
C TRP A 155 -15.36 -5.64 0.70
N PRO A 156 -15.92 -6.84 0.56
CA PRO A 156 -17.23 -7.04 -0.07
C PRO A 156 -18.34 -6.44 0.78
N THR A 157 -18.80 -5.27 0.40
CA THR A 157 -19.92 -4.55 1.03
C THR A 157 -20.91 -4.09 -0.04
N PRO A 158 -22.18 -3.81 0.30
CA PRO A 158 -23.13 -3.24 -0.66
C PRO A 158 -22.63 -1.95 -1.31
N PHE A 159 -21.91 -1.12 -0.57
CA PHE A 159 -21.31 0.11 -1.09
C PHE A 159 -20.26 -0.20 -2.19
N LEU A 160 -19.38 -1.19 -1.98
CA LEU A 160 -18.40 -1.58 -3.00
C LEU A 160 -19.09 -2.13 -4.25
N SER A 161 -20.18 -2.89 -4.08
CA SER A 161 -20.98 -3.38 -5.21
C SER A 161 -21.57 -2.24 -6.05
N LEU A 162 -22.04 -1.16 -5.38
CA LEU A 162 -22.49 0.06 -6.06
C LEU A 162 -21.34 0.72 -6.84
N VAL A 163 -20.15 0.87 -6.21
CA VAL A 163 -18.97 1.43 -6.88
C VAL A 163 -18.59 0.60 -8.11
N HIS A 164 -18.63 -0.73 -8.02
CA HIS A 164 -18.38 -1.61 -9.16
C HIS A 164 -19.43 -1.45 -10.28
N ALA A 165 -20.71 -1.22 -9.92
CA ALA A 165 -21.74 -0.94 -10.91
C ALA A 165 -21.46 0.38 -11.67
N LEU A 166 -21.02 1.44 -10.95
CA LEU A 166 -20.60 2.70 -11.56
C LEU A 166 -19.39 2.49 -12.50
N CYS A 167 -18.41 1.69 -12.08
CA CYS A 167 -17.23 1.36 -12.90
C CYS A 167 -17.57 0.58 -14.18
N ARG A 168 -18.66 -0.17 -14.21
CA ARG A 168 -19.13 -0.88 -15.42
C ARG A 168 -19.81 0.04 -16.44
N SER A 169 -20.38 1.16 -16.00
CA SER A 169 -21.10 2.10 -16.89
C SER A 169 -20.11 2.90 -17.75
N ARG A 170 -20.21 2.74 -19.08
CA ARG A 170 -19.40 3.51 -20.04
C ARG A 170 -19.67 5.00 -19.94
N VAL A 171 -20.93 5.40 -19.74
CA VAL A 171 -21.34 6.79 -19.63
C VAL A 171 -20.71 7.45 -18.39
N ILE A 172 -20.80 6.79 -17.22
CA ILE A 172 -20.24 7.33 -15.98
C ILE A 172 -18.71 7.43 -16.08
N ARG A 173 -18.06 6.43 -16.68
CA ARG A 173 -16.61 6.47 -16.92
C ARG A 173 -16.18 7.61 -17.84
N ALA A 174 -16.99 7.93 -18.86
CA ALA A 174 -16.72 9.05 -19.77
C ALA A 174 -16.86 10.41 -19.05
N LEU A 175 -17.80 10.52 -18.11
CA LEU A 175 -18.07 11.75 -17.35
C LEU A 175 -17.14 11.92 -16.13
N SER A 176 -16.52 10.86 -15.63
CA SER A 176 -15.69 10.90 -14.43
C SER A 176 -14.32 10.25 -14.67
N PRO A 177 -13.26 11.04 -14.89
CA PRO A 177 -11.89 10.53 -15.01
C PRO A 177 -11.48 9.64 -13.84
N LYS A 178 -11.91 9.97 -12.62
CA LYS A 178 -11.64 9.19 -11.42
C LYS A 178 -12.28 7.81 -11.45
N ILE A 179 -13.56 7.70 -11.83
CA ILE A 179 -14.24 6.40 -11.97
C ILE A 179 -13.62 5.60 -13.10
N ASN A 180 -13.19 6.25 -14.19
CA ASN A 180 -12.50 5.59 -15.28
C ASN A 180 -11.13 5.04 -14.85
N ALA A 181 -10.36 5.81 -14.09
CA ALA A 181 -9.08 5.36 -13.54
C ALA A 181 -9.27 4.15 -12.61
N LEU A 182 -10.25 4.22 -11.69
CA LEU A 182 -10.59 3.10 -10.81
C LEU A 182 -11.01 1.85 -11.59
N ALA A 183 -11.84 2.02 -12.63
CA ALA A 183 -12.26 0.91 -13.48
C ALA A 183 -11.08 0.24 -14.22
N LYS A 184 -10.09 1.04 -14.66
CA LYS A 184 -8.84 0.52 -15.26
C LYS A 184 -8.01 -0.26 -14.24
N MET A 185 -7.79 0.29 -13.04
CA MET A 185 -7.07 -0.42 -11.97
C MET A 185 -7.71 -1.78 -11.69
N ILE A 186 -9.03 -1.82 -11.43
CA ILE A 186 -9.78 -3.06 -11.20
C ILE A 186 -9.66 -4.03 -12.40
N TYR A 187 -9.62 -3.53 -13.61
CA TYR A 187 -9.46 -4.37 -14.81
C TYR A 187 -8.08 -5.04 -14.87
N TYR A 188 -7.01 -4.29 -14.60
CA TYR A 188 -5.64 -4.81 -14.67
C TYR A 188 -5.31 -5.77 -13.52
N GLU A 189 -5.87 -5.56 -12.34
CA GLU A 189 -5.68 -6.42 -11.16
C GLU A 189 -6.84 -7.41 -10.93
N ARG A 190 -7.79 -7.53 -11.87
CA ARG A 190 -9.08 -8.24 -11.68
C ARG A 190 -8.96 -9.63 -11.06
N ARG A 191 -7.89 -10.38 -11.37
CA ARG A 191 -7.69 -11.75 -10.90
C ARG A 191 -7.47 -11.77 -9.39
N THR A 192 -6.49 -11.06 -8.92
CA THR A 192 -6.12 -10.99 -7.50
C THR A 192 -7.19 -10.27 -6.68
N TYR A 193 -7.73 -9.18 -7.24
CA TYR A 193 -8.81 -8.41 -6.63
C TYR A 193 -10.09 -9.24 -6.42
N GLN A 194 -10.52 -10.01 -7.43
CA GLN A 194 -11.69 -10.89 -7.30
C GLN A 194 -11.41 -12.06 -6.35
N GLN A 195 -10.20 -12.63 -6.39
CA GLN A 195 -9.78 -13.67 -5.46
C GLN A 195 -9.87 -13.17 -4.02
N TRP A 196 -9.35 -11.97 -3.73
CA TRP A 196 -9.44 -11.33 -2.42
C TRP A 196 -10.89 -11.15 -1.96
N LEU A 197 -11.73 -10.53 -2.78
CA LEU A 197 -13.13 -10.25 -2.42
C LEU A 197 -13.99 -11.50 -2.26
N SER A 198 -13.61 -12.61 -2.87
CA SER A 198 -14.37 -13.89 -2.78
C SER A 198 -14.03 -14.70 -1.53
N GLN A 199 -12.97 -14.35 -0.78
CA GLN A 199 -12.46 -15.17 0.32
C GLN A 199 -12.37 -14.42 1.68
N PRO A 200 -13.41 -13.67 2.10
CA PRO A 200 -13.34 -12.84 3.30
C PRO A 200 -13.06 -13.64 4.58
N LYS A 201 -13.65 -14.84 4.70
CA LYS A 201 -13.42 -15.73 5.87
C LYS A 201 -11.96 -16.18 5.95
N LEU A 202 -11.39 -16.64 4.82
CA LEU A 202 -10.00 -17.05 4.75
C LEU A 202 -9.04 -15.93 5.17
N ILE A 203 -9.29 -14.70 4.69
CA ILE A 203 -8.47 -13.53 5.04
C ILE A 203 -8.52 -13.25 6.55
N LEU A 204 -9.70 -13.27 7.15
CA LEU A 204 -9.85 -13.09 8.60
C LEU A 204 -9.17 -14.21 9.38
N ASP A 205 -9.31 -15.46 8.94
CA ASP A 205 -8.68 -16.62 9.56
C ASP A 205 -7.13 -16.48 9.49
N SER A 206 -6.57 -16.05 8.37
CA SER A 206 -5.13 -15.79 8.22
C SER A 206 -4.64 -14.66 9.13
N LEU A 207 -5.39 -13.56 9.24
CA LEU A 207 -5.08 -12.48 10.18
C LEU A 207 -5.11 -12.98 11.64
N HIS A 208 -6.09 -13.81 12.00
CA HIS A 208 -6.23 -14.37 13.36
C HIS A 208 -5.10 -15.33 13.76
N LYS A 209 -4.44 -15.99 12.80
CA LYS A 209 -3.27 -16.85 13.10
C LYS A 209 -2.13 -16.06 13.73
N VAL A 210 -1.91 -14.83 13.31
CA VAL A 210 -0.73 -14.02 13.66
C VAL A 210 -1.08 -12.89 14.63
N PHE A 211 -2.29 -12.32 14.50
CA PHE A 211 -2.68 -11.13 15.24
C PHE A 211 -3.88 -11.35 16.14
N ARG A 212 -3.84 -10.77 17.34
CA ARG A 212 -5.00 -10.58 18.21
C ARG A 212 -5.73 -9.33 17.76
N PHE A 213 -7.00 -9.45 17.42
CA PHE A 213 -7.82 -8.32 16.97
C PHE A 213 -8.06 -7.33 18.10
N GLU A 214 -7.77 -6.07 17.85
CA GLU A 214 -8.16 -4.94 18.70
C GLU A 214 -9.36 -4.20 18.12
N ARG A 215 -9.34 -3.94 16.80
CA ARG A 215 -10.42 -3.24 16.10
C ARG A 215 -10.60 -3.86 14.71
N CYS A 216 -11.86 -4.02 14.33
CA CYS A 216 -12.21 -4.46 12.99
C CYS A 216 -13.53 -3.82 12.56
N HIS A 217 -13.49 -2.98 11.54
CA HIS A 217 -14.66 -2.28 11.00
C HIS A 217 -14.80 -2.51 9.50
N PHE A 218 -16.04 -2.66 9.05
CA PHE A 218 -16.37 -2.80 7.64
C PHE A 218 -17.18 -1.57 7.21
N LYS A 219 -16.58 -0.67 6.42
CA LYS A 219 -17.20 0.58 6.03
C LYS A 219 -16.68 1.07 4.68
N TRP A 220 -17.56 1.63 3.87
CA TRP A 220 -17.21 2.27 2.61
C TRP A 220 -16.41 1.36 1.65
N GLY A 221 -16.80 0.08 1.55
CA GLY A 221 -16.14 -0.88 0.68
C GLY A 221 -14.77 -1.36 1.17
N LYS A 222 -14.48 -1.19 2.45
CA LYS A 222 -13.19 -1.55 3.05
C LYS A 222 -13.34 -2.24 4.38
N ILE A 223 -12.37 -3.12 4.68
CA ILE A 223 -12.04 -3.53 6.04
C ILE A 223 -11.03 -2.53 6.61
N TYR A 224 -11.24 -2.14 7.85
CA TYR A 224 -10.31 -1.39 8.71
C TYR A 224 -9.97 -2.30 9.87
N PHE A 225 -8.75 -2.77 9.92
CA PHE A 225 -8.30 -3.73 10.91
C PHE A 225 -7.09 -3.17 11.67
N ALA A 226 -7.11 -3.34 12.99
CA ALA A 226 -5.95 -3.18 13.84
C ALA A 226 -5.81 -4.42 14.71
N GLY A 227 -4.63 -5.01 14.70
CA GLY A 227 -4.33 -6.20 15.48
C GLY A 227 -2.92 -6.19 16.01
N ARG A 228 -2.76 -6.65 17.25
CA ARG A 228 -1.46 -6.82 17.87
C ARG A 228 -0.91 -8.20 17.60
N LYS A 229 0.41 -8.27 17.40
CA LYS A 229 1.12 -9.54 17.28
C LYS A 229 0.78 -10.44 18.46
N ARG A 230 0.47 -11.71 18.16
CA ARG A 230 0.34 -12.74 19.19
C ARG A 230 1.73 -13.09 19.71
N THR A 231 1.91 -13.16 21.00
CA THR A 231 3.09 -13.70 21.68
C THR A 231 3.09 -15.21 21.65
#